data_1d8a9e924c77788c24fab02c74f2883c
#
_entry.id   1d8a9e924c77788c24fab02c74f2883c
#
_cell.length_a   1.000
_cell.length_b   1.000
_cell.length_c   1.000
_cell.angle_alpha   90.00
_cell.angle_beta   90.00
_cell.angle_gamma   90.00
#
_symmetry.space_group_name_H-M   'P 1'
#
loop_
_entity.id
_entity.type
_entity.pdbx_description
1 polymer ?
#
loop_
_entity_poly.entity_id
_entity_poly.type
_entity_poly.pdbx_seq_one_letter_code
_entity_poly.pdbx_strand_id
1 'polypeptide(L)'
;MLQLGRVDYPTAMQLQSSLVQLRKQGCIPDTLLLLEHEPLLTLGRNSGRANVVASDELLAKRGVRIYETTRGGDVTYHGPGQLIAYPIVDLRGTFAARPGAAPLGARENSASPESTVPRLGAVDYVRRLEDAVMRTCGEYGVATQRICGRTGVWTIASLEHPEKKLCAMGVHISAGITSHGLALNVTTDLRDFELIVPCGIADRGVTNLEKEINPPMEVPTLESAGDSLARNLGWALGRQVLAVDSLDALVA
;
A
#
# COMPACT_ATOMS: atom_id res chain seq x y z
N MET A 1 9.48 -11.60 -4.10
CA MET A 1 8.08 -11.39 -3.66
C MET A 1 7.39 -12.72 -3.45
N LEU A 2 6.42 -12.77 -2.55
CA LEU A 2 5.54 -13.92 -2.35
C LEU A 2 4.07 -13.49 -2.54
N GLN A 3 3.32 -14.27 -3.30
CA GLN A 3 1.86 -14.17 -3.39
C GLN A 3 1.25 -15.22 -2.46
N LEU A 4 0.51 -14.79 -1.43
CA LEU A 4 0.04 -15.66 -0.34
C LEU A 4 -1.46 -16.01 -0.45
N GLY A 5 -2.16 -15.45 -1.46
CA GLY A 5 -3.60 -15.59 -1.54
C GLY A 5 -4.31 -14.92 -0.35
N ARG A 6 -5.38 -15.54 0.13
CA ARG A 6 -6.14 -15.01 1.28
C ARG A 6 -5.55 -15.49 2.59
N VAL A 7 -5.18 -14.56 3.46
CA VAL A 7 -4.53 -14.80 4.76
C VAL A 7 -5.27 -14.05 5.86
N ASP A 8 -5.54 -14.72 6.97
CA ASP A 8 -6.10 -14.03 8.15
C ASP A 8 -5.13 -12.99 8.71
N TYR A 9 -5.70 -11.94 9.29
CA TYR A 9 -4.91 -10.78 9.71
C TYR A 9 -3.87 -11.09 10.81
N PRO A 10 -4.19 -11.85 11.88
CA PRO A 10 -3.19 -12.23 12.88
C PRO A 10 -2.01 -13.00 12.31
N THR A 11 -2.26 -13.99 11.45
CA THR A 11 -1.20 -14.76 10.78
C THR A 11 -0.31 -13.87 9.92
N ALA A 12 -0.90 -12.95 9.14
CA ALA A 12 -0.13 -12.01 8.34
C ALA A 12 0.73 -11.07 9.20
N MET A 13 0.23 -10.64 10.37
CA MET A 13 0.99 -9.79 11.28
C MET A 13 2.14 -10.54 11.96
N GLN A 14 1.94 -11.80 12.34
CA GLN A 14 3.01 -12.65 12.88
C GLN A 14 4.11 -12.87 11.82
N LEU A 15 3.72 -13.19 10.58
CA LEU A 15 4.64 -13.34 9.46
C LEU A 15 5.45 -12.05 9.23
N GLN A 16 4.80 -10.91 9.15
CA GLN A 16 5.50 -9.63 9.00
C GLN A 16 6.49 -9.39 10.14
N SER A 17 6.09 -9.65 11.39
CA SER A 17 6.97 -9.47 12.56
C SER A 17 8.23 -10.33 12.45
N SER A 18 8.08 -11.59 12.08
CA SER A 18 9.20 -12.53 11.88
C SER A 18 10.13 -12.06 10.76
N LEU A 19 9.58 -11.70 9.60
CA LEU A 19 10.37 -11.22 8.46
C LEU A 19 11.08 -9.89 8.78
N VAL A 20 10.46 -8.98 9.53
CA VAL A 20 11.10 -7.73 9.99
C VAL A 20 12.31 -8.06 10.88
N GLN A 21 12.23 -9.04 11.78
CA GLN A 21 13.36 -9.44 12.61
C GLN A 21 14.47 -10.08 11.77
N LEU A 22 14.15 -11.01 10.88
CA LEU A 22 15.13 -11.61 9.97
C LEU A 22 15.81 -10.55 9.08
N ARG A 23 15.04 -9.59 8.57
CA ARG A 23 15.59 -8.49 7.76
C ARG A 23 16.49 -7.57 8.57
N LYS A 24 16.16 -7.28 9.83
CA LYS A 24 17.05 -6.52 10.75
C LYS A 24 18.38 -7.19 10.97
N GLN A 25 18.38 -8.52 11.06
CA GLN A 25 19.57 -9.36 11.22
C GLN A 25 20.37 -9.56 9.92
N GLY A 26 19.79 -9.14 8.77
CA GLY A 26 20.41 -9.38 7.46
C GLY A 26 20.27 -10.81 6.95
N CYS A 27 19.42 -11.63 7.57
CA CYS A 27 19.23 -13.04 7.20
C CYS A 27 18.39 -13.22 5.93
N ILE A 28 17.61 -12.19 5.54
CA ILE A 28 16.79 -12.22 4.31
C ILE A 28 16.94 -10.92 3.53
N PRO A 29 16.72 -10.93 2.20
CA PRO A 29 16.65 -9.71 1.40
C PRO A 29 15.39 -8.90 1.71
N ASP A 30 15.29 -7.70 1.07
CA ASP A 30 14.03 -6.96 1.03
C ASP A 30 12.92 -7.85 0.46
N THR A 31 11.78 -7.91 1.14
CA THR A 31 10.72 -8.87 0.84
C THR A 31 9.40 -8.15 0.61
N LEU A 32 8.64 -8.56 -0.40
CA LEU A 32 7.29 -8.08 -0.68
C LEU A 32 6.31 -9.23 -0.49
N LEU A 33 5.35 -9.05 0.42
CA LEU A 33 4.19 -9.93 0.55
C LEU A 33 3.00 -9.31 -0.18
N LEU A 34 2.34 -10.11 -1.03
CA LEU A 34 1.09 -9.78 -1.70
C LEU A 34 0.02 -10.76 -1.21
N LEU A 35 -1.11 -10.23 -0.78
CA LEU A 35 -2.17 -11.05 -0.20
C LEU A 35 -3.54 -10.34 -0.23
N GLU A 36 -4.54 -11.03 0.25
CA GLU A 36 -5.90 -10.58 0.49
C GLU A 36 -6.28 -10.93 1.94
N HIS A 37 -7.12 -10.13 2.58
CA HIS A 37 -7.67 -10.43 3.90
C HIS A 37 -9.16 -10.75 3.85
N GLU A 38 -9.64 -11.48 4.87
CA GLU A 38 -11.07 -11.52 5.20
C GLU A 38 -11.55 -10.13 5.65
N PRO A 39 -12.88 -9.87 5.67
CA PRO A 39 -13.41 -8.58 6.06
C PRO A 39 -12.98 -8.15 7.46
N LEU A 40 -12.31 -7.00 7.56
CA LEU A 40 -11.85 -6.45 8.84
C LEU A 40 -11.64 -4.93 8.78
N LEU A 41 -11.62 -4.30 9.95
CA LEU A 41 -11.20 -2.92 10.15
C LEU A 41 -9.87 -2.89 10.90
N THR A 42 -8.97 -2.01 10.47
CA THR A 42 -7.74 -1.73 11.23
C THR A 42 -7.75 -0.30 11.75
N LEU A 43 -7.50 -0.15 13.05
CA LEU A 43 -7.31 1.15 13.69
C LEU A 43 -5.80 1.46 13.70
N GLY A 44 -5.39 2.49 12.98
CA GLY A 44 -4.01 2.97 12.99
C GLY A 44 -3.69 3.78 14.25
N ARG A 45 -2.44 4.19 14.43
CA ARG A 45 -1.99 4.90 15.64
C ARG A 45 -2.70 6.22 15.93
N ASN A 46 -3.28 6.83 14.92
CA ASN A 46 -3.98 8.12 15.04
C ASN A 46 -5.51 7.96 15.08
N SER A 47 -6.00 6.73 15.13
CA SER A 47 -7.44 6.46 15.10
C SER A 47 -7.96 5.96 16.44
N GLY A 48 -9.23 6.26 16.67
CA GLY A 48 -9.99 5.71 17.78
C GLY A 48 -11.25 5.01 17.28
N ARG A 49 -11.92 4.30 18.18
CA ARG A 49 -13.21 3.64 17.94
C ARG A 49 -14.29 4.61 17.43
N ALA A 50 -14.16 5.91 17.72
CA ALA A 50 -15.11 6.95 17.28
C ALA A 50 -15.26 7.06 15.75
N ASN A 51 -14.25 6.63 14.99
CA ASN A 51 -14.31 6.62 13.53
C ASN A 51 -14.96 5.35 12.94
N VAL A 52 -15.36 4.39 13.79
CA VAL A 52 -16.18 3.23 13.40
C VAL A 52 -17.63 3.58 13.70
N VAL A 53 -18.42 3.84 12.66
CA VAL A 53 -19.83 4.27 12.80
C VAL A 53 -20.80 3.10 12.91
N ALA A 54 -20.36 1.90 12.49
CA ALA A 54 -21.17 0.69 12.61
C ALA A 54 -21.28 0.22 14.06
N SER A 55 -22.47 -0.29 14.44
CA SER A 55 -22.65 -0.96 15.73
C SER A 55 -21.95 -2.31 15.77
N ASP A 56 -21.66 -2.83 16.98
CA ASP A 56 -21.03 -4.14 17.12
C ASP A 56 -21.90 -5.27 16.55
N GLU A 57 -23.24 -5.15 16.65
CA GLU A 57 -24.16 -6.10 16.05
C GLU A 57 -24.06 -6.11 14.51
N LEU A 58 -23.92 -4.92 13.90
CA LEU A 58 -23.77 -4.81 12.44
C LEU A 58 -22.44 -5.40 11.98
N LEU A 59 -21.36 -5.12 12.70
CA LEU A 59 -20.04 -5.69 12.41
C LEU A 59 -20.06 -7.21 12.53
N ALA A 60 -20.64 -7.75 13.60
CA ALA A 60 -20.78 -9.20 13.80
C ALA A 60 -21.62 -9.84 12.69
N LYS A 61 -22.76 -9.21 12.31
CA LYS A 61 -23.61 -9.70 11.21
C LYS A 61 -22.88 -9.74 9.87
N ARG A 62 -21.95 -8.79 9.64
CA ARG A 62 -21.12 -8.72 8.42
C ARG A 62 -19.83 -9.53 8.52
N GLY A 63 -19.56 -10.18 9.65
CA GLY A 63 -18.32 -10.94 9.89
C GLY A 63 -17.06 -10.05 9.93
N VAL A 64 -17.22 -8.75 10.16
CA VAL A 64 -16.12 -7.76 10.17
C VAL A 64 -15.51 -7.69 11.57
N ARG A 65 -14.21 -7.96 11.67
CA ARG A 65 -13.44 -7.86 12.92
C ARG A 65 -12.68 -6.55 12.99
N ILE A 66 -12.39 -6.07 14.20
CA ILE A 66 -11.58 -4.87 14.42
C ILE A 66 -10.24 -5.25 15.03
N TYR A 67 -9.16 -4.66 14.49
CA TYR A 67 -7.80 -4.83 15.01
C TYR A 67 -7.13 -3.48 15.22
N GLU A 68 -6.55 -3.28 16.41
CA GLU A 68 -5.64 -2.17 16.68
C GLU A 68 -4.26 -2.47 16.06
N THR A 69 -3.63 -1.47 15.49
CA THR A 69 -2.37 -1.66 14.74
C THR A 69 -1.35 -0.56 15.01
N THR A 70 -0.08 -0.87 14.69
CA THR A 70 1.03 0.08 14.81
C THR A 70 1.27 0.89 13.53
N ARG A 71 0.51 0.65 12.44
CA ARG A 71 0.65 1.41 11.19
C ARG A 71 0.30 2.88 11.40
N GLY A 72 0.88 3.72 10.57
CA GLY A 72 0.45 5.12 10.47
C GLY A 72 -0.97 5.25 9.88
N GLY A 73 -1.54 6.43 10.06
CA GLY A 73 -2.89 6.75 9.58
C GLY A 73 -3.99 6.41 10.58
N ASP A 74 -5.22 6.49 10.11
CA ASP A 74 -6.46 6.32 10.85
C ASP A 74 -7.13 4.96 10.53
N VAL A 75 -8.45 4.82 10.75
CA VAL A 75 -9.21 3.62 10.43
C VAL A 75 -9.23 3.35 8.92
N THR A 76 -9.18 2.08 8.55
CA THR A 76 -9.47 1.62 7.18
C THR A 76 -10.11 0.23 7.19
N TYR A 77 -10.76 -0.11 6.07
CA TYR A 77 -11.33 -1.42 5.81
C TYR A 77 -10.37 -2.26 4.95
N HIS A 78 -10.34 -3.55 5.23
CA HIS A 78 -9.73 -4.57 4.39
C HIS A 78 -10.74 -5.70 4.14
N GLY A 79 -10.69 -6.29 2.94
CA GLY A 79 -11.58 -7.39 2.60
C GLY A 79 -11.32 -7.96 1.20
N PRO A 80 -12.14 -8.94 0.79
CA PRO A 80 -12.04 -9.58 -0.52
C PRO A 80 -12.04 -8.59 -1.68
N GLY A 81 -11.22 -8.89 -2.70
CA GLY A 81 -11.04 -8.02 -3.86
C GLY A 81 -10.07 -6.84 -3.62
N GLN A 82 -9.48 -6.73 -2.41
CA GLN A 82 -8.49 -5.71 -2.11
C GLN A 82 -7.08 -6.32 -2.11
N LEU A 83 -6.22 -5.84 -3.01
CA LEU A 83 -4.82 -6.24 -3.04
C LEU A 83 -4.05 -5.55 -1.90
N ILE A 84 -3.56 -6.35 -0.96
CA ILE A 84 -2.69 -5.91 0.11
C ILE A 84 -1.24 -6.13 -0.28
N ALA A 85 -0.41 -5.11 -0.12
CA ALA A 85 1.02 -5.22 -0.30
C ALA A 85 1.77 -4.77 0.97
N TYR A 86 2.57 -5.67 1.51
CA TYR A 86 3.43 -5.45 2.68
C TYR A 86 4.91 -5.49 2.28
N PRO A 87 5.51 -4.37 1.86
CA PRO A 87 6.93 -4.31 1.59
C PRO A 87 7.72 -4.25 2.91
N ILE A 88 8.62 -5.21 3.11
CA ILE A 88 9.56 -5.27 4.22
C ILE A 88 10.93 -4.90 3.65
N VAL A 89 11.29 -3.63 3.77
CA VAL A 89 12.44 -3.00 3.10
C VAL A 89 13.36 -2.35 4.12
N ASP A 90 14.65 -2.53 3.93
CA ASP A 90 15.66 -1.82 4.71
C ASP A 90 15.94 -0.45 4.10
N LEU A 91 15.43 0.60 4.74
CA LEU A 91 15.60 1.99 4.29
C LEU A 91 16.97 2.61 4.62
N ARG A 92 17.85 1.87 5.32
CA ARG A 92 19.19 2.33 5.66
C ARG A 92 20.19 2.19 4.52
N GLY A 93 19.83 1.39 3.50
CA GLY A 93 20.65 1.19 2.31
C GLY A 93 20.65 2.38 1.37
N THR A 94 21.45 2.26 0.30
CA THR A 94 21.53 3.26 -0.77
C THR A 94 20.42 3.01 -1.79
N PHE A 95 19.73 4.06 -2.18
CA PHE A 95 18.65 4.03 -3.17
C PHE A 95 19.00 4.94 -4.35
N ALA A 96 18.58 4.57 -5.55
CA ALA A 96 18.60 5.48 -6.70
C ALA A 96 17.72 6.71 -6.40
N ALA A 97 18.03 7.84 -6.99
CA ALA A 97 17.16 9.01 -6.92
C ALA A 97 15.76 8.64 -7.43
N ARG A 98 14.73 9.22 -6.83
CA ARG A 98 13.35 8.96 -7.26
C ARG A 98 13.16 9.46 -8.70
N PRO A 99 12.71 8.62 -9.64
CA PRO A 99 12.48 9.05 -11.01
C PRO A 99 11.50 10.23 -11.07
N GLY A 100 11.85 11.28 -11.81
CA GLY A 100 10.99 12.46 -11.97
C GLY A 100 10.88 13.40 -10.75
N ALA A 101 11.61 13.16 -9.65
CA ALA A 101 11.69 14.10 -8.55
C ALA A 101 12.71 15.21 -8.87
N ALA A 102 12.29 16.47 -8.75
CA ALA A 102 13.26 17.56 -8.66
C ALA A 102 14.18 17.34 -7.45
N PRO A 103 15.50 17.57 -7.56
CA PRO A 103 16.41 17.41 -6.43
C PRO A 103 15.96 18.33 -5.30
N LEU A 104 15.57 17.78 -4.14
CA LEU A 104 15.29 18.55 -2.95
C LEU A 104 16.63 19.16 -2.47
N GLY A 105 16.84 20.45 -2.74
CA GLY A 105 17.95 21.21 -2.20
C GLY A 105 19.32 21.00 -2.88
N ALA A 106 19.36 20.62 -4.14
CA ALA A 106 20.59 20.64 -4.91
C ALA A 106 21.04 22.10 -5.10
N ARG A 107 22.14 22.48 -4.47
CA ARG A 107 22.91 23.64 -4.92
C ARG A 107 23.33 23.35 -6.37
N GLU A 108 23.18 24.33 -7.25
CA GLU A 108 23.25 24.26 -8.73
C GLU A 108 24.57 23.71 -9.35
N ASN A 109 25.43 23.01 -8.60
CA ASN A 109 26.77 22.64 -9.09
C ASN A 109 27.15 21.17 -8.98
N SER A 110 26.19 20.22 -8.97
CA SER A 110 26.55 18.80 -9.08
C SER A 110 25.48 17.99 -9.81
N ALA A 111 25.36 18.18 -11.12
CA ALA A 111 24.64 17.29 -12.00
C ALA A 111 25.52 16.10 -12.38
N SER A 112 25.50 15.01 -11.59
CA SER A 112 25.92 13.69 -12.06
C SER A 112 24.67 12.84 -12.27
N PRO A 113 24.54 12.09 -13.39
CA PRO A 113 23.35 11.28 -13.69
C PRO A 113 23.16 10.06 -12.79
N GLU A 114 24.02 9.83 -11.81
CA GLU A 114 23.99 8.73 -10.82
C GLU A 114 23.83 9.22 -9.39
N SER A 115 22.94 10.17 -9.12
CA SER A 115 22.72 10.59 -7.72
C SER A 115 22.04 9.47 -6.93
N THR A 116 22.80 8.82 -6.06
CA THR A 116 22.28 7.89 -5.07
C THR A 116 21.89 8.65 -3.79
N VAL A 117 20.77 8.26 -3.18
CA VAL A 117 20.33 8.82 -1.89
C VAL A 117 20.73 7.85 -0.78
N PRO A 118 21.66 8.24 0.11
CA PRO A 118 21.97 7.45 1.29
C PRO A 118 20.79 7.59 2.27
N ARG A 119 20.14 6.50 2.62
CA ARG A 119 18.97 6.44 3.48
C ARG A 119 17.69 7.05 2.86
N LEU A 120 16.66 6.25 2.81
CA LEU A 120 15.35 6.69 2.39
C LEU A 120 14.53 7.15 3.60
N GLY A 121 14.08 8.41 3.60
CA GLY A 121 13.19 8.94 4.62
C GLY A 121 11.77 8.40 4.48
N ALA A 122 11.00 8.41 5.59
CA ALA A 122 9.63 7.88 5.60
C ALA A 122 8.72 8.54 4.55
N VAL A 123 8.82 9.85 4.38
CA VAL A 123 8.01 10.60 3.40
C VAL A 123 8.36 10.17 1.97
N ASP A 124 9.65 10.10 1.65
CA ASP A 124 10.10 9.70 0.32
C ASP A 124 9.75 8.23 0.02
N TYR A 125 9.86 7.35 1.02
CA TYR A 125 9.39 5.98 0.91
C TYR A 125 7.89 5.90 0.55
N VAL A 126 7.04 6.60 1.27
CA VAL A 126 5.60 6.64 0.96
C VAL A 126 5.35 7.21 -0.44
N ARG A 127 6.09 8.26 -0.84
CA ARG A 127 5.99 8.81 -2.21
C ARG A 127 6.37 7.79 -3.29
N ARG A 128 7.34 6.92 -3.03
CA ARG A 128 7.70 5.82 -3.94
C ARG A 128 6.62 4.75 -4.01
N LEU A 129 5.96 4.43 -2.89
CA LEU A 129 4.80 3.53 -2.89
C LEU A 129 3.65 4.13 -3.73
N GLU A 130 3.37 5.42 -3.57
CA GLU A 130 2.37 6.11 -4.38
C GLU A 130 2.73 6.11 -5.88
N ASP A 131 4.01 6.36 -6.24
CA ASP A 131 4.47 6.28 -7.63
C ASP A 131 4.23 4.89 -8.23
N ALA A 132 4.54 3.84 -7.47
CA ALA A 132 4.33 2.46 -7.92
C ALA A 132 2.85 2.18 -8.19
N VAL A 133 1.96 2.57 -7.26
CA VAL A 133 0.51 2.37 -7.43
C VAL A 133 -0.04 3.20 -8.59
N MET A 134 0.38 4.47 -8.74
CA MET A 134 -0.07 5.32 -9.84
C MET A 134 0.33 4.73 -11.20
N ARG A 135 1.55 4.20 -11.32
CA ARG A 135 1.99 3.50 -12.54
C ARG A 135 1.18 2.23 -12.78
N THR A 136 0.92 1.45 -11.74
CA THR A 136 0.07 0.25 -11.82
C THR A 136 -1.33 0.59 -12.32
N CYS A 137 -1.96 1.62 -11.77
CA CYS A 137 -3.25 2.09 -12.25
C CYS A 137 -3.20 2.56 -13.72
N GLY A 138 -2.12 3.25 -14.09
CA GLY A 138 -1.90 3.70 -15.47
C GLY A 138 -1.80 2.57 -16.49
N GLU A 139 -1.26 1.39 -16.10
CA GLU A 139 -1.22 0.20 -16.96
C GLU A 139 -2.63 -0.33 -17.31
N TYR A 140 -3.61 -0.02 -16.46
CA TYR A 140 -5.03 -0.35 -16.66
C TYR A 140 -5.85 0.85 -17.17
N GLY A 141 -5.21 1.90 -17.66
CA GLY A 141 -5.88 3.08 -18.22
C GLY A 141 -6.50 4.02 -17.17
N VAL A 142 -6.24 3.80 -15.88
CA VAL A 142 -6.81 4.62 -14.81
C VAL A 142 -5.84 5.73 -14.41
N ALA A 143 -6.20 6.97 -14.76
CA ALA A 143 -5.44 8.14 -14.36
C ALA A 143 -5.65 8.46 -12.88
N THR A 144 -4.54 8.64 -12.17
CA THR A 144 -4.55 8.84 -10.71
C THR A 144 -3.62 9.96 -10.29
N GLN A 145 -3.83 10.48 -9.08
CA GLN A 145 -3.07 11.59 -8.52
C GLN A 145 -2.82 11.43 -7.02
N ARG A 146 -1.96 12.30 -6.50
CA ARG A 146 -1.80 12.59 -5.09
C ARG A 146 -2.62 13.79 -4.69
N ILE A 147 -3.12 13.80 -3.46
CA ILE A 147 -3.74 14.98 -2.86
C ILE A 147 -2.82 15.51 -1.76
N CYS A 148 -2.54 16.81 -1.78
CA CYS A 148 -1.71 17.42 -0.76
C CYS A 148 -2.29 17.20 0.64
N GLY A 149 -1.45 16.78 1.58
CA GLY A 149 -1.86 16.48 2.97
C GLY A 149 -2.63 15.16 3.15
N ARG A 150 -2.91 14.40 2.08
CA ARG A 150 -3.68 13.14 2.14
C ARG A 150 -2.89 12.00 1.54
N THR A 151 -2.32 11.14 2.36
CA THR A 151 -1.58 9.95 1.91
C THR A 151 -2.49 8.95 1.19
N GLY A 152 -1.97 8.37 0.11
CA GLY A 152 -2.66 7.39 -0.73
C GLY A 152 -2.76 7.83 -2.18
N VAL A 153 -3.42 7.01 -3.00
CA VAL A 153 -3.62 7.28 -4.42
C VAL A 153 -5.11 7.49 -4.69
N TRP A 154 -5.40 8.52 -5.48
CA TRP A 154 -6.74 9.04 -5.70
C TRP A 154 -7.02 9.15 -7.19
N THR A 155 -8.27 9.01 -7.58
CA THR A 155 -8.70 9.34 -8.94
C THR A 155 -8.57 10.85 -9.21
N ILE A 156 -8.59 11.23 -10.46
CA ILE A 156 -8.66 12.64 -10.87
C ILE A 156 -10.12 13.08 -10.75
N ALA A 157 -10.34 14.26 -10.18
CA ALA A 157 -11.68 14.85 -10.15
C ALA A 157 -12.20 15.12 -11.57
N SER A 158 -13.47 14.93 -11.79
CA SER A 158 -14.19 15.34 -12.98
C SER A 158 -15.21 16.44 -12.62
N LEU A 159 -15.88 16.98 -13.64
CA LEU A 159 -16.99 17.95 -13.41
C LEU A 159 -18.17 17.32 -12.65
N GLU A 160 -18.31 16.00 -12.71
CA GLU A 160 -19.44 15.26 -12.13
C GLU A 160 -19.11 14.61 -10.78
N HIS A 161 -17.82 14.35 -10.51
CA HIS A 161 -17.38 13.58 -9.35
C HIS A 161 -16.12 14.17 -8.71
N PRO A 162 -16.09 14.28 -7.36
CA PRO A 162 -14.85 14.58 -6.64
C PRO A 162 -13.86 13.42 -6.75
N GLU A 163 -12.62 13.67 -6.34
CA GLU A 163 -11.61 12.63 -6.24
C GLU A 163 -12.04 11.54 -5.24
N LYS A 164 -11.83 10.27 -5.60
CA LYS A 164 -12.09 9.11 -4.75
C LYS A 164 -10.79 8.39 -4.44
N LYS A 165 -10.68 7.86 -3.23
CA LYS A 165 -9.51 7.09 -2.83
C LYS A 165 -9.55 5.70 -3.45
N LEU A 166 -8.53 5.38 -4.23
CA LEU A 166 -8.34 4.08 -4.87
C LEU A 166 -7.40 3.17 -4.05
N CYS A 167 -6.38 3.77 -3.43
CA CYS A 167 -5.42 3.04 -2.60
C CYS A 167 -5.18 3.75 -1.27
N ALA A 168 -5.35 3.03 -0.18
CA ALA A 168 -4.97 3.47 1.16
C ALA A 168 -3.53 3.04 1.47
N MET A 169 -2.81 3.85 2.28
CA MET A 169 -1.45 3.57 2.69
C MET A 169 -1.25 3.88 4.16
N GLY A 170 -0.62 2.95 4.86
CA GLY A 170 -0.23 3.11 6.25
C GLY A 170 0.97 2.23 6.56
N VAL A 171 2.14 2.85 6.75
CA VAL A 171 3.39 2.14 7.00
C VAL A 171 3.82 2.29 8.46
N HIS A 172 4.64 1.35 8.92
CA HIS A 172 5.40 1.47 10.15
C HIS A 172 6.88 1.24 9.85
N ILE A 173 7.76 2.04 10.47
CA ILE A 173 9.21 1.93 10.30
C ILE A 173 9.82 1.75 11.69
N SER A 174 10.54 0.64 11.87
CA SER A 174 11.22 0.31 13.12
C SER A 174 12.68 -0.04 12.86
N ALA A 175 13.60 0.71 13.44
CA ALA A 175 15.05 0.56 13.21
C ALA A 175 15.43 0.55 11.70
N GLY A 176 14.72 1.34 10.89
CA GLY A 176 14.96 1.47 9.45
C GLY A 176 14.30 0.39 8.59
N ILE A 177 13.65 -0.62 9.18
CA ILE A 177 12.91 -1.65 8.43
C ILE A 177 11.42 -1.29 8.39
N THR A 178 10.79 -1.43 7.21
CA THR A 178 9.39 -1.15 7.00
C THR A 178 8.51 -2.36 7.33
N SER A 179 7.25 -2.09 7.69
CA SER A 179 6.18 -3.07 7.80
C SER A 179 4.84 -2.41 7.48
N HIS A 180 3.76 -3.20 7.40
CA HIS A 180 2.52 -2.78 6.80
C HIS A 180 2.76 -2.29 5.35
N GLY A 181 1.96 -1.38 4.82
CA GLY A 181 2.17 -0.95 3.44
C GLY A 181 0.95 -0.28 2.84
N LEU A 182 0.36 -0.91 1.84
CA LEU A 182 -0.75 -0.35 1.07
C LEU A 182 -1.86 -1.36 0.81
N ALA A 183 -3.03 -0.82 0.51
CA ALA A 183 -4.25 -1.56 0.18
C ALA A 183 -4.87 -0.92 -1.07
N LEU A 184 -4.74 -1.59 -2.22
CA LEU A 184 -5.29 -1.19 -3.51
C LEU A 184 -6.64 -1.88 -3.71
N ASN A 185 -7.70 -1.11 -3.86
CA ASN A 185 -9.01 -1.63 -4.20
C ASN A 185 -9.02 -2.07 -5.67
N VAL A 186 -9.11 -3.37 -5.95
CA VAL A 186 -9.20 -3.91 -7.31
C VAL A 186 -10.66 -4.19 -7.67
N THR A 187 -11.30 -5.13 -6.98
CA THR A 187 -12.72 -5.48 -7.10
C THR A 187 -13.44 -5.44 -5.75
N THR A 188 -12.86 -4.74 -4.79
CA THR A 188 -13.32 -4.64 -3.40
C THR A 188 -14.77 -4.20 -3.32
N ASP A 189 -15.58 -4.85 -2.48
CA ASP A 189 -16.92 -4.35 -2.17
C ASP A 189 -16.83 -3.06 -1.34
N LEU A 190 -17.20 -1.95 -1.96
CA LEU A 190 -17.05 -0.62 -1.37
C LEU A 190 -18.11 -0.31 -0.30
N ARG A 191 -19.18 -1.10 -0.18
CA ARG A 191 -20.24 -0.90 0.81
C ARG A 191 -19.73 -1.04 2.24
N ASP A 192 -18.68 -1.84 2.46
CA ASP A 192 -18.11 -2.03 3.78
C ASP A 192 -17.27 -0.83 4.26
N PHE A 193 -16.91 0.10 3.37
CA PHE A 193 -16.33 1.38 3.77
C PHE A 193 -17.35 2.31 4.47
N GLU A 194 -18.65 2.06 4.32
CA GLU A 194 -19.72 2.77 5.04
C GLU A 194 -19.75 2.43 6.55
N LEU A 195 -19.04 1.37 6.96
CA LEU A 195 -18.89 1.00 8.37
C LEU A 195 -17.98 1.96 9.16
N ILE A 196 -17.28 2.83 8.45
CA ILE A 196 -16.28 3.75 9.03
C ILE A 196 -16.42 5.16 8.44
N VAL A 197 -15.90 6.15 9.16
CA VAL A 197 -15.57 7.47 8.59
C VAL A 197 -14.06 7.48 8.32
N PRO A 198 -13.62 7.23 7.07
CA PRO A 198 -12.19 7.14 6.80
C PRO A 198 -11.51 8.48 6.95
N CYS A 199 -10.50 8.61 7.83
CA CYS A 199 -9.47 9.67 7.86
C CYS A 199 -9.93 11.10 7.52
N GLY A 200 -11.02 11.61 8.11
CA GLY A 200 -11.52 12.96 7.80
C GLY A 200 -11.94 13.15 6.33
N ILE A 201 -12.30 12.06 5.64
CA ILE A 201 -12.76 12.03 4.25
C ILE A 201 -14.30 11.88 4.21
N ALA A 202 -14.98 12.55 5.12
CA ALA A 202 -16.45 12.60 5.10
C ALA A 202 -17.01 13.21 3.79
N ASP A 203 -16.18 13.96 3.09
CA ASP A 203 -16.49 14.68 1.85
C ASP A 203 -16.08 13.95 0.55
N ARG A 204 -15.35 12.82 0.66
CA ARG A 204 -14.79 12.13 -0.52
C ARG A 204 -14.96 10.62 -0.38
N GLY A 205 -15.40 9.99 -1.45
CA GLY A 205 -15.64 8.56 -1.48
C GLY A 205 -14.38 7.71 -1.64
N VAL A 206 -14.61 6.41 -1.65
CA VAL A 206 -13.64 5.40 -2.09
C VAL A 206 -14.09 4.82 -3.43
N THR A 207 -13.14 4.23 -4.17
CA THR A 207 -13.41 3.54 -5.42
C THR A 207 -12.50 2.32 -5.56
N ASN A 208 -12.69 1.54 -6.62
CA ASN A 208 -11.87 0.40 -6.99
C ASN A 208 -11.52 0.44 -8.49
N LEU A 209 -10.56 -0.35 -8.93
CA LEU A 209 -10.16 -0.42 -10.34
C LEU A 209 -11.33 -0.85 -11.24
N GLU A 210 -12.14 -1.81 -10.80
CA GLU A 210 -13.29 -2.30 -11.55
C GLU A 210 -14.25 -1.18 -11.98
N LYS A 211 -14.47 -0.17 -11.13
CA LYS A 211 -15.34 0.98 -11.43
C LYS A 211 -14.69 2.07 -12.27
N GLU A 212 -13.36 2.15 -12.24
CA GLU A 212 -12.63 3.22 -12.91
C GLU A 212 -12.05 2.79 -14.28
N ILE A 213 -11.96 1.48 -14.53
CA ILE A 213 -11.50 0.94 -15.81
C ILE A 213 -12.61 1.05 -16.85
N ASN A 214 -12.27 1.57 -18.02
CA ASN A 214 -13.18 1.69 -19.14
C ASN A 214 -12.79 0.73 -20.26
N PRO A 215 -13.78 0.19 -21.03
CA PRO A 215 -13.48 -0.60 -22.22
C PRO A 215 -12.58 0.16 -23.21
N PRO A 216 -11.69 -0.52 -23.94
CA PRO A 216 -11.54 -1.99 -24.05
C PRO A 216 -10.67 -2.64 -22.96
N MET A 217 -10.24 -1.92 -21.94
CA MET A 217 -9.40 -2.47 -20.87
C MET A 217 -10.22 -3.44 -20.00
N GLU A 218 -9.58 -4.53 -19.59
CA GLU A 218 -10.18 -5.53 -18.71
C GLU A 218 -9.76 -5.30 -17.26
N VAL A 219 -10.67 -5.64 -16.34
CA VAL A 219 -10.39 -5.59 -14.90
C VAL A 219 -9.37 -6.69 -14.56
N PRO A 220 -8.24 -6.36 -13.95
CA PRO A 220 -7.23 -7.37 -13.61
C PRO A 220 -7.73 -8.31 -12.49
N THR A 221 -7.20 -9.54 -12.49
CA THR A 221 -7.24 -10.37 -11.29
C THR A 221 -6.34 -9.79 -10.21
N LEU A 222 -6.53 -10.19 -8.94
CA LEU A 222 -5.63 -9.75 -7.85
C LEU A 222 -4.18 -10.18 -8.11
N GLU A 223 -3.97 -11.36 -8.68
CA GLU A 223 -2.65 -11.87 -9.06
C GLU A 223 -1.98 -10.97 -10.11
N SER A 224 -2.69 -10.68 -11.20
CA SER A 224 -2.20 -9.81 -12.28
C SER A 224 -1.92 -8.38 -11.78
N ALA A 225 -2.82 -7.82 -10.96
CA ALA A 225 -2.59 -6.52 -10.32
C ALA A 225 -1.38 -6.55 -9.36
N GLY A 226 -1.18 -7.68 -8.67
CA GLY A 226 -0.04 -7.91 -7.79
C GLY A 226 1.29 -7.94 -8.55
N ASP A 227 1.35 -8.63 -9.67
CA ASP A 227 2.54 -8.70 -10.54
C ASP A 227 2.89 -7.32 -11.11
N SER A 228 1.89 -6.59 -11.58
CA SER A 228 2.06 -5.21 -12.05
C SER A 228 2.59 -4.31 -10.93
N LEU A 229 1.97 -4.37 -9.74
CA LEU A 229 2.39 -3.61 -8.58
C LEU A 229 3.82 -3.96 -8.14
N ALA A 230 4.20 -5.23 -8.15
CA ALA A 230 5.54 -5.68 -7.78
C ALA A 230 6.61 -5.13 -8.73
N ARG A 231 6.38 -5.19 -10.05
CA ARG A 231 7.29 -4.57 -11.04
C ARG A 231 7.44 -3.07 -10.79
N ASN A 232 6.33 -2.38 -10.56
CA ASN A 232 6.33 -0.94 -10.34
C ASN A 232 6.94 -0.55 -8.99
N LEU A 233 6.79 -1.36 -7.94
CA LEU A 233 7.52 -1.18 -6.67
C LEU A 233 9.03 -1.37 -6.87
N GLY A 234 9.43 -2.39 -7.64
CA GLY A 234 10.83 -2.59 -8.02
C GLY A 234 11.41 -1.36 -8.71
N TRP A 235 10.69 -0.83 -9.72
CA TRP A 235 11.08 0.40 -10.39
C TRP A 235 11.18 1.61 -9.43
N ALA A 236 10.18 1.82 -8.57
CA ALA A 236 10.12 2.96 -7.65
C ALA A 236 11.22 2.90 -6.57
N LEU A 237 11.60 1.71 -6.15
CA LEU A 237 12.64 1.49 -5.13
C LEU A 237 14.04 1.28 -5.73
N GLY A 238 14.16 1.16 -7.06
CA GLY A 238 15.43 0.82 -7.71
C GLY A 238 15.91 -0.59 -7.35
N ARG A 239 14.99 -1.55 -7.29
CA ARG A 239 15.24 -2.96 -6.93
C ARG A 239 14.70 -3.90 -8.00
N GLN A 240 15.42 -4.98 -8.25
CA GLN A 240 14.88 -6.11 -9.00
C GLN A 240 13.97 -6.92 -8.09
N VAL A 241 12.76 -7.24 -8.57
CA VAL A 241 11.80 -8.08 -7.83
C VAL A 241 11.80 -9.47 -8.47
N LEU A 242 12.10 -10.49 -7.65
CA LEU A 242 12.04 -11.89 -8.03
C LEU A 242 10.88 -12.55 -7.29
N ALA A 243 10.04 -13.30 -8.00
CA ALA A 243 9.01 -14.13 -7.39
C ALA A 243 9.68 -15.37 -6.77
N VAL A 244 9.18 -15.78 -5.62
CA VAL A 244 9.54 -17.02 -4.95
C VAL A 244 8.28 -17.73 -4.48
N ASP A 245 8.32 -19.06 -4.46
CA ASP A 245 7.14 -19.88 -4.19
C ASP A 245 6.96 -20.22 -2.70
N SER A 246 7.99 -19.98 -1.89
CA SER A 246 7.95 -20.29 -0.46
C SER A 246 8.77 -19.29 0.38
N LEU A 247 8.49 -19.28 1.68
CA LEU A 247 9.26 -18.50 2.65
C LEU A 247 10.69 -19.05 2.80
N ASP A 248 10.89 -20.35 2.65
CA ASP A 248 12.21 -21.00 2.76
C ASP A 248 13.16 -20.48 1.67
N ALA A 249 12.63 -20.15 0.50
CA ALA A 249 13.42 -19.57 -0.60
C ALA A 249 13.93 -18.13 -0.30
N LEU A 250 13.52 -17.50 0.79
CA LEU A 250 14.06 -16.21 1.23
C LEU A 250 15.36 -16.34 2.02
N VAL A 251 15.62 -17.52 2.57
CA VAL A 251 16.74 -17.78 3.50
C VAL A 251 17.89 -18.51 2.80
N ALA A 252 17.63 -18.99 1.57
CA ALA A 252 18.62 -19.61 0.69
C ALA A 252 19.41 -18.54 -0.07
#